data_2729e8dd98065afc03a2d696fed37dbd
#
_entry.id   2729e8dd98065afc03a2d696fed37dbd
#
_cell.length_a   1.000
_cell.length_b   1.000
_cell.length_c   1.000
_cell.angle_alpha   90.00
_cell.angle_beta   90.00
_cell.angle_gamma   90.00
#
_symmetry.space_group_name_H-M   'P 1'
#
loop_
_entity.id
_entity.type
_entity.pdbx_description
1 polymer ?
#
loop_
_entity_poly.entity_id
_entity_poly.type
_entity_poly.pdbx_seq_one_letter_code
_entity_poly.pdbx_strand_id
1 'polypeptide(L)'
;MAIPDDSKGLRFPCECVSAGPGGYSDPWADITKKKLLPNGTKEEILNLVAREPKTISQLAEALDLSPPSVHTHINDMMKSELLRESEEWEKKYPAERYYEPNFPVFGAEECAEFKALCEEMSKELVAMFERKRQKMERAFRKTGLSKQGWKLLDVTQCLYANMYRGARTLLEQRGLLSPREKHANGAECIFWAEEPETNARKKKRLVNGQ
;
A
#
# COMPACT_ATOMS: atom_id res chain seq x y z
N MET A 1 20.55 20.94 13.08
CA MET A 1 19.44 20.55 12.21
C MET A 1 19.09 19.13 12.59
N ALA A 2 18.02 18.91 13.36
CA ALA A 2 17.65 17.57 13.83
C ALA A 2 17.07 16.81 12.63
N ILE A 3 17.55 15.59 12.42
CA ILE A 3 16.97 14.64 11.45
C ILE A 3 15.53 14.41 11.91
N PRO A 4 14.51 14.58 11.03
CA PRO A 4 13.15 14.24 11.41
C PRO A 4 13.10 12.81 11.92
N ASP A 5 12.46 12.62 13.06
CA ASP A 5 12.23 11.30 13.63
C ASP A 5 11.21 10.56 12.75
N ASP A 6 11.69 9.77 11.77
CA ASP A 6 10.89 8.93 10.87
C ASP A 6 9.99 7.92 11.60
N SER A 7 10.02 7.91 12.94
CA SER A 7 9.24 6.99 13.75
C SER A 7 7.80 7.42 14.04
N LYS A 8 7.37 8.60 13.60
CA LYS A 8 6.07 9.19 13.99
C LYS A 8 5.04 9.33 12.86
N GLY A 9 5.44 9.16 11.61
CA GLY A 9 4.54 9.26 10.44
C GLY A 9 3.99 7.92 9.98
N LEU A 10 2.85 7.96 9.30
CA LEU A 10 2.31 6.80 8.60
C LEU A 10 3.25 6.36 7.48
N ARG A 11 3.33 5.06 7.25
CA ARG A 11 3.91 4.50 6.02
C ARG A 11 2.82 4.28 5.00
N PHE A 12 3.10 4.57 3.73
CA PHE A 12 2.16 4.47 2.64
C PHE A 12 2.62 3.43 1.61
N PRO A 13 2.39 2.13 1.85
CA PRO A 13 2.62 1.11 0.84
C PRO A 13 1.60 1.21 -0.30
N CYS A 14 1.99 0.79 -1.49
CA CYS A 14 1.07 0.66 -2.61
C CYS A 14 1.44 -0.56 -3.45
N GLU A 15 0.43 -1.23 -3.99
CA GLU A 15 0.58 -2.26 -5.01
C GLU A 15 -0.17 -1.83 -6.27
N CYS A 16 0.57 -1.64 -7.36
CA CYS A 16 0.02 -1.26 -8.64
C CYS A 16 0.23 -2.38 -9.67
N VAL A 17 -0.79 -2.65 -10.46
CA VAL A 17 -0.68 -3.54 -11.62
C VAL A 17 -0.42 -2.69 -12.85
N SER A 18 0.71 -2.96 -13.50
CA SER A 18 0.91 -2.46 -14.85
C SER A 18 -0.07 -3.16 -15.80
N ALA A 19 -1.05 -2.45 -16.30
CA ALA A 19 -1.91 -2.95 -17.36
C ALA A 19 -1.18 -2.82 -18.71
N GLY A 20 -0.77 -3.96 -19.30
CA GLY A 20 -0.50 -4.06 -20.72
C GLY A 20 0.96 -4.02 -21.18
N PRO A 21 1.23 -4.33 -22.47
CA PRO A 21 2.56 -4.58 -23.05
C PRO A 21 3.37 -3.32 -23.33
N GLY A 22 3.05 -2.19 -22.75
CA GLY A 22 3.65 -0.89 -23.03
C GLY A 22 4.59 -0.33 -21.97
N GLY A 23 4.95 -1.10 -20.93
CA GLY A 23 5.92 -0.64 -19.94
C GLY A 23 5.37 0.36 -18.91
N TYR A 24 5.93 0.26 -17.80
CA TYR A 24 5.78 0.96 -16.56
C TYR A 24 5.68 2.48 -16.67
N SER A 25 4.52 2.98 -16.85
CA SER A 25 4.15 4.27 -16.29
C SER A 25 2.69 4.17 -15.88
N ASP A 26 2.45 3.56 -14.73
CA ASP A 26 1.21 3.81 -14.07
C ASP A 26 1.28 5.25 -13.55
N PRO A 27 0.57 6.19 -14.21
CA PRO A 27 0.63 7.61 -13.82
C PRO A 27 0.19 7.78 -12.37
N TRP A 28 -0.62 6.85 -11.84
CA TRP A 28 -1.13 6.91 -10.47
C TRP A 28 -0.06 6.49 -9.46
N ALA A 29 0.71 5.43 -9.73
CA ALA A 29 1.84 5.04 -8.87
C ALA A 29 2.96 6.09 -8.87
N ASP A 30 3.26 6.68 -10.02
CA ASP A 30 4.21 7.80 -10.13
C ASP A 30 3.68 9.08 -9.49
N ILE A 31 2.38 9.32 -9.58
CA ILE A 31 1.73 10.48 -8.97
C ILE A 31 1.69 10.31 -7.44
N THR A 32 1.30 9.13 -6.92
CA THR A 32 1.10 8.93 -5.48
C THR A 32 2.39 8.94 -4.68
N LYS A 33 3.44 8.26 -5.13
CA LYS A 33 4.69 8.16 -4.35
C LYS A 33 5.68 9.29 -4.62
N LYS A 34 5.75 9.82 -5.83
CA LYS A 34 6.77 10.80 -6.21
C LYS A 34 6.28 12.23 -6.42
N LYS A 35 5.00 12.42 -6.71
CA LYS A 35 4.44 13.75 -7.03
C LYS A 35 3.37 14.25 -6.07
N LEU A 36 2.64 13.36 -5.39
CA LEU A 36 1.56 13.75 -4.49
C LEU A 36 1.99 13.84 -3.02
N LEU A 37 2.96 13.01 -2.62
CA LEU A 37 3.55 13.04 -1.28
C LEU A 37 4.95 13.66 -1.20
N PRO A 38 5.45 14.44 -2.20
CA PRO A 38 6.83 14.91 -2.19
C PRO A 38 7.08 16.10 -1.31
N ASN A 39 6.07 16.74 -0.80
CA ASN A 39 6.23 17.79 0.20
C ASN A 39 5.55 17.35 1.49
N GLY A 40 6.24 17.46 2.59
CA GLY A 40 5.76 17.04 3.91
C GLY A 40 4.34 17.47 4.26
N THR A 41 3.84 18.57 3.69
CA THR A 41 2.50 19.10 3.96
C THR A 41 1.37 18.12 3.62
N LYS A 42 1.41 17.44 2.46
CA LYS A 42 0.35 16.47 2.08
C LYS A 42 0.43 15.21 2.94
N GLU A 43 1.63 14.78 3.27
CA GLU A 43 1.86 13.68 4.19
C GLU A 43 1.40 14.02 5.61
N GLU A 44 1.66 15.24 6.07
CA GLU A 44 1.18 15.74 7.36
C GLU A 44 -0.36 15.82 7.40
N ILE A 45 -1.00 16.28 6.31
CA ILE A 45 -2.46 16.25 6.19
C ILE A 45 -2.98 14.82 6.34
N LEU A 46 -2.41 13.84 5.60
CA LEU A 46 -2.81 12.44 5.70
C LEU A 46 -2.63 11.89 7.13
N ASN A 47 -1.51 12.20 7.78
CA ASN A 47 -1.26 11.80 9.15
C ASN A 47 -2.29 12.37 10.15
N LEU A 48 -2.77 13.59 9.90
CA LEU A 48 -3.76 14.23 10.75
C LEU A 48 -5.15 13.63 10.53
N VAL A 49 -5.60 13.51 9.27
CA VAL A 49 -6.95 13.00 8.94
C VAL A 49 -7.10 11.50 9.15
N ALA A 50 -6.01 10.74 9.14
CA ALA A 50 -6.02 9.32 9.43
C ALA A 50 -6.30 9.01 10.91
N ARG A 51 -6.03 9.95 11.80
CA ARG A 51 -6.35 9.82 13.23
C ARG A 51 -7.79 10.19 13.52
N GLU A 52 -8.26 11.21 12.85
CA GLU A 52 -9.62 11.74 13.02
C GLU A 52 -9.95 12.64 11.81
N PRO A 53 -11.15 12.52 11.21
CA PRO A 53 -11.59 13.43 10.15
C PRO A 53 -11.48 14.90 10.57
N LYS A 54 -11.00 15.77 9.68
CA LYS A 54 -10.74 17.18 9.99
C LYS A 54 -11.26 18.11 8.90
N THR A 55 -11.64 19.32 9.34
CA THR A 55 -12.00 20.41 8.43
C THR A 55 -10.76 21.14 7.91
N ILE A 56 -10.94 21.93 6.84
CA ILE A 56 -9.87 22.79 6.32
C ILE A 56 -9.34 23.75 7.39
N SER A 57 -10.22 24.32 8.21
CA SER A 57 -9.83 25.25 9.27
C SER A 57 -8.98 24.56 10.35
N GLN A 58 -9.36 23.36 10.77
CA GLN A 58 -8.59 22.57 11.74
C GLN A 58 -7.21 22.15 11.19
N LEU A 59 -7.15 21.80 9.91
CA LEU A 59 -5.88 21.48 9.25
C LEU A 59 -4.99 22.72 9.09
N ALA A 60 -5.58 23.87 8.76
CA ALA A 60 -4.86 25.13 8.63
C ALA A 60 -4.22 25.54 9.97
N GLU A 61 -4.96 25.42 11.07
CA GLU A 61 -4.47 25.69 12.41
C GLU A 61 -3.37 24.69 12.81
N ALA A 62 -3.58 23.39 12.58
CA ALA A 62 -2.63 22.36 12.98
C ALA A 62 -1.30 22.40 12.22
N LEU A 63 -1.31 22.91 10.97
CA LEU A 63 -0.14 22.99 10.09
C LEU A 63 0.49 24.38 10.02
N ASP A 64 -0.08 25.38 10.69
CA ASP A 64 0.32 26.78 10.60
C ASP A 64 0.30 27.29 9.13
N LEU A 65 -0.77 26.94 8.40
CA LEU A 65 -0.96 27.31 7.01
C LEU A 65 -2.23 28.16 6.84
N SER A 66 -2.28 28.91 5.73
CA SER A 66 -3.51 29.61 5.37
C SER A 66 -4.60 28.64 4.89
N PRO A 67 -5.90 28.87 5.24
CA PRO A 67 -6.98 28.03 4.74
C PRO A 67 -7.03 27.88 3.20
N PRO A 68 -6.74 28.90 2.38
CA PRO A 68 -6.65 28.75 0.92
C PRO A 68 -5.54 27.78 0.48
N SER A 69 -4.40 27.76 1.18
CA SER A 69 -3.30 26.83 0.89
C SER A 69 -3.72 25.38 1.18
N VAL A 70 -4.32 25.15 2.35
CA VAL A 70 -4.85 23.82 2.71
C VAL A 70 -5.93 23.38 1.74
N HIS A 71 -6.86 24.27 1.37
CA HIS A 71 -7.90 23.98 0.37
C HIS A 71 -7.30 23.51 -0.96
N THR A 72 -6.22 24.11 -1.42
CA THR A 72 -5.52 23.69 -2.64
C THR A 72 -4.97 22.26 -2.49
N HIS A 73 -4.31 21.94 -1.37
CA HIS A 73 -3.81 20.59 -1.11
C HIS A 73 -4.94 19.55 -1.01
N ILE A 74 -6.01 19.86 -0.29
CA ILE A 74 -7.19 19.00 -0.19
C ILE A 74 -7.79 18.71 -1.57
N ASN A 75 -8.00 19.73 -2.39
CA ASN A 75 -8.54 19.53 -3.74
C ASN A 75 -7.65 18.63 -4.61
N ASP A 76 -6.34 18.80 -4.53
CA ASP A 76 -5.40 17.94 -5.25
C ASP A 76 -5.48 16.49 -4.77
N MET A 77 -5.61 16.29 -3.45
CA MET A 77 -5.70 14.97 -2.84
C MET A 77 -7.04 14.31 -3.11
N MET A 78 -8.14 15.07 -3.15
CA MET A 78 -9.47 14.59 -3.58
C MET A 78 -9.47 14.15 -5.05
N LYS A 79 -8.90 14.96 -5.95
CA LYS A 79 -8.75 14.61 -7.39
C LYS A 79 -7.92 13.34 -7.60
N SER A 80 -7.03 13.06 -6.68
CA SER A 80 -6.16 11.88 -6.70
C SER A 80 -6.72 10.71 -5.89
N GLU A 81 -7.96 10.83 -5.43
CA GLU A 81 -8.66 9.81 -4.66
C GLU A 81 -7.95 9.39 -3.35
N LEU A 82 -7.05 10.24 -2.84
CA LEU A 82 -6.38 10.02 -1.56
C LEU A 82 -7.24 10.41 -0.37
N LEU A 83 -8.13 11.37 -0.55
CA LEU A 83 -9.08 11.84 0.44
C LEU A 83 -10.51 11.71 -0.09
N ARG A 84 -11.45 11.63 0.83
CA ARG A 84 -12.88 11.76 0.61
C ARG A 84 -13.51 12.62 1.70
N GLU A 85 -14.70 13.14 1.44
CA GLU A 85 -15.53 13.74 2.48
C GLU A 85 -16.06 12.63 3.40
N SER A 86 -16.09 12.88 4.71
CA SER A 86 -16.54 11.90 5.69
C SER A 86 -18.06 11.94 5.84
N GLU A 87 -18.75 10.95 5.31
CA GLU A 87 -20.21 10.85 5.40
C GLU A 87 -20.73 10.76 6.85
N GLU A 88 -19.95 10.14 7.74
CA GLU A 88 -20.32 10.02 9.15
C GLU A 88 -20.29 11.39 9.85
N TRP A 89 -19.23 12.16 9.61
CA TRP A 89 -19.05 13.46 10.23
C TRP A 89 -19.94 14.53 9.60
N GLU A 90 -20.25 14.43 8.31
CA GLU A 90 -21.23 15.30 7.64
C GLU A 90 -22.63 15.14 8.28
N LYS A 91 -23.04 13.92 8.58
CA LYS A 91 -24.32 13.67 9.31
C LYS A 91 -24.31 14.28 10.71
N LYS A 92 -23.16 14.27 11.38
CA LYS A 92 -23.01 14.78 12.74
C LYS A 92 -22.87 16.31 12.78
N TYR A 93 -22.23 16.88 11.78
CA TYR A 93 -21.93 18.32 11.67
C TYR A 93 -22.25 18.84 10.27
N PRO A 94 -23.53 18.98 9.90
CA PRO A 94 -23.93 19.25 8.51
C PRO A 94 -23.53 20.64 7.97
N ALA A 95 -23.06 21.54 8.83
CA ALA A 95 -22.59 22.87 8.44
C ALA A 95 -21.09 22.91 8.03
N GLU A 96 -20.36 21.82 8.23
CA GLU A 96 -18.92 21.73 8.01
C GLU A 96 -18.58 20.51 7.14
N ARG A 97 -17.49 20.63 6.39
CA ARG A 97 -16.95 19.50 5.61
C ARG A 97 -15.74 18.93 6.29
N TYR A 98 -15.81 17.64 6.57
CA TYR A 98 -14.72 16.86 7.15
C TYR A 98 -14.11 15.94 6.11
N TYR A 99 -12.81 15.84 6.12
CA TYR A 99 -12.03 15.01 5.18
C TYR A 99 -11.38 13.86 5.93
N GLU A 100 -11.38 12.68 5.30
CA GLU A 100 -10.78 11.46 5.79
C GLU A 100 -10.02 10.74 4.68
N PRO A 101 -9.12 9.78 4.99
CA PRO A 101 -8.45 8.98 3.96
C PRO A 101 -9.46 8.17 3.13
N ASN A 102 -9.23 8.09 1.83
CA ASN A 102 -10.01 7.24 0.92
C ASN A 102 -9.34 5.88 0.70
N PHE A 103 -8.72 5.33 1.75
CA PHE A 103 -8.03 4.05 1.75
C PHE A 103 -7.94 3.51 3.19
N PRO A 104 -7.72 2.19 3.37
CA PRO A 104 -7.55 1.60 4.70
C PRO A 104 -6.33 2.17 5.43
N VAL A 105 -6.50 2.46 6.71
CA VAL A 105 -5.42 2.84 7.64
C VAL A 105 -5.34 1.77 8.72
N PHE A 106 -4.21 1.07 8.77
CA PHE A 106 -3.98 0.03 9.76
C PHE A 106 -3.25 0.61 10.97
N GLY A 107 -3.84 0.46 12.14
CA GLY A 107 -3.18 0.75 13.41
C GLY A 107 -2.02 -0.22 13.68
N ALA A 108 -1.17 0.13 14.64
CA ALA A 108 0.02 -0.66 14.95
C ALA A 108 -0.28 -2.09 15.44
N GLU A 109 -1.45 -2.34 16.05
CA GLU A 109 -1.87 -3.68 16.48
C GLU A 109 -2.29 -4.54 15.29
N GLU A 110 -3.15 -3.98 14.45
CA GLU A 110 -3.62 -4.62 13.22
C GLU A 110 -2.44 -4.95 12.28
N CYS A 111 -1.51 -3.99 12.11
CA CYS A 111 -0.28 -4.22 11.36
C CYS A 111 0.53 -5.40 11.91
N ALA A 112 0.62 -5.56 13.24
CA ALA A 112 1.37 -6.65 13.84
C ALA A 112 0.71 -8.02 13.61
N GLU A 113 -0.62 -8.09 13.70
CA GLU A 113 -1.41 -9.32 13.44
C GLU A 113 -1.32 -9.71 11.96
N PHE A 114 -1.58 -8.77 11.05
CA PHE A 114 -1.47 -9.04 9.61
C PHE A 114 -0.05 -9.41 9.19
N LYS A 115 0.97 -8.82 9.80
CA LYS A 115 2.36 -9.19 9.54
C LYS A 115 2.68 -10.61 9.95
N ALA A 116 2.20 -11.03 11.12
CA ALA A 116 2.39 -12.41 11.59
C ALA A 116 1.70 -13.41 10.64
N LEU A 117 0.48 -13.11 10.20
CA LEU A 117 -0.24 -13.91 9.22
C LEU A 117 0.50 -13.94 7.86
N CYS A 118 0.99 -12.81 7.38
CA CYS A 118 1.77 -12.75 6.14
C CYS A 118 3.08 -13.56 6.23
N GLU A 119 3.74 -13.55 7.40
CA GLU A 119 4.94 -14.37 7.63
C GLU A 119 4.62 -15.87 7.59
N GLU A 120 3.50 -16.30 8.18
CA GLU A 120 3.02 -17.69 8.14
C GLU A 120 2.72 -18.11 6.69
N MET A 121 1.91 -17.34 5.96
CA MET A 121 1.58 -17.61 4.56
C MET A 121 2.83 -17.62 3.67
N SER A 122 3.81 -16.75 3.96
CA SER A 122 5.08 -16.73 3.23
C SER A 122 5.89 -18.01 3.44
N LYS A 123 5.89 -18.59 4.66
CA LYS A 123 6.54 -19.87 4.94
C LYS A 123 5.86 -21.02 4.19
N GLU A 124 4.52 -21.02 4.13
CA GLU A 124 3.78 -22.01 3.35
C GLU A 124 4.09 -21.91 1.85
N LEU A 125 4.20 -20.68 1.34
CA LEU A 125 4.58 -20.41 -0.04
C LEU A 125 5.98 -20.95 -0.35
N VAL A 126 6.97 -20.70 0.51
CA VAL A 126 8.33 -21.24 0.38
C VAL A 126 8.30 -22.78 0.39
N ALA A 127 7.62 -23.39 1.35
CA ALA A 127 7.47 -24.83 1.43
C ALA A 127 6.79 -25.43 0.18
N MET A 128 5.84 -24.72 -0.42
CA MET A 128 5.23 -25.13 -1.69
C MET A 128 6.26 -25.11 -2.83
N PHE A 129 7.09 -24.08 -2.96
CA PHE A 129 8.14 -24.00 -3.96
C PHE A 129 9.18 -25.14 -3.77
N GLU A 130 9.59 -25.41 -2.54
CA GLU A 130 10.51 -26.50 -2.22
C GLU A 130 9.94 -27.87 -2.66
N ARG A 131 8.68 -28.15 -2.29
CA ARG A 131 7.99 -29.40 -2.73
C ARG A 131 7.88 -29.52 -4.25
N LYS A 132 7.77 -28.41 -4.97
CA LYS A 132 7.65 -28.37 -6.44
C LYS A 132 8.98 -28.28 -7.18
N ARG A 133 10.08 -28.09 -6.48
CA ARG A 133 11.41 -27.85 -7.05
C ARG A 133 11.79 -28.88 -8.13
N GLN A 134 11.71 -30.17 -7.84
CA GLN A 134 12.05 -31.20 -8.81
C GLN A 134 11.14 -31.18 -10.05
N LYS A 135 9.87 -30.80 -9.89
CA LYS A 135 8.93 -30.64 -11.01
C LYS A 135 9.34 -29.43 -11.87
N MET A 136 9.74 -28.32 -11.25
CA MET A 136 10.24 -27.14 -11.94
C MET A 136 11.54 -27.43 -12.68
N GLU A 137 12.50 -28.15 -12.06
CA GLU A 137 13.74 -28.57 -12.70
C GLU A 137 13.49 -29.45 -13.93
N ARG A 138 12.57 -30.42 -13.82
CA ARG A 138 12.18 -31.27 -14.96
C ARG A 138 11.53 -30.47 -16.08
N ALA A 139 10.67 -29.51 -15.76
CA ALA A 139 10.04 -28.64 -16.74
C ALA A 139 11.08 -27.76 -17.42
N PHE A 140 11.99 -27.15 -16.64
CA PHE A 140 13.07 -26.31 -17.16
C PHE A 140 13.99 -27.06 -18.14
N ARG A 141 14.39 -28.30 -17.81
CA ARG A 141 15.24 -29.12 -18.69
C ARG A 141 14.58 -29.46 -20.03
N LYS A 142 13.24 -29.43 -20.13
CA LYS A 142 12.51 -29.64 -21.37
C LYS A 142 12.47 -28.39 -22.26
N THR A 143 12.83 -27.23 -21.72
CA THR A 143 12.92 -25.99 -22.48
C THR A 143 14.31 -25.83 -23.11
N GLY A 144 14.43 -24.99 -24.15
CA GLY A 144 15.73 -24.61 -24.71
C GLY A 144 16.48 -23.57 -23.88
N LEU A 145 15.90 -23.09 -22.75
CA LEU A 145 16.43 -21.95 -21.99
C LEU A 145 17.81 -22.23 -21.39
N SER A 146 18.05 -23.46 -20.90
CA SER A 146 19.37 -23.84 -20.35
C SER A 146 20.48 -23.80 -21.41
N LYS A 147 20.15 -24.12 -22.67
CA LYS A 147 21.09 -24.02 -23.80
C LYS A 147 21.40 -22.57 -24.16
N GLN A 148 20.51 -21.66 -23.83
CA GLN A 148 20.68 -20.19 -23.99
C GLN A 148 21.42 -19.54 -22.82
N GLY A 149 21.87 -20.32 -21.83
CA GLY A 149 22.59 -19.82 -20.65
C GLY A 149 21.73 -19.39 -19.48
N TRP A 150 20.40 -19.49 -19.56
CA TRP A 150 19.50 -19.18 -18.44
C TRP A 150 19.62 -20.20 -17.32
N LYS A 151 19.44 -19.77 -16.09
CA LYS A 151 19.41 -20.62 -14.89
C LYS A 151 17.99 -20.86 -14.45
N LEU A 152 17.76 -21.98 -13.76
CA LEU A 152 16.45 -22.25 -13.16
C LEU A 152 15.96 -21.11 -12.23
N LEU A 153 16.86 -20.51 -11.47
CA LEU A 153 16.51 -19.42 -10.55
C LEU A 153 15.92 -18.20 -11.28
N ASP A 154 16.44 -17.87 -12.47
CA ASP A 154 15.95 -16.76 -13.29
C ASP A 154 14.52 -17.04 -13.77
N VAL A 155 14.28 -18.29 -14.19
CA VAL A 155 12.92 -18.75 -14.61
C VAL A 155 11.96 -18.84 -13.42
N THR A 156 12.47 -19.16 -12.23
CA THR A 156 11.64 -19.22 -11.02
C THR A 156 11.05 -17.86 -10.67
N GLN A 157 11.73 -16.75 -10.93
CA GLN A 157 11.16 -15.41 -10.78
C GLN A 157 9.94 -15.21 -11.69
N CYS A 158 10.02 -15.63 -12.95
CA CYS A 158 8.90 -15.55 -13.88
C CYS A 158 7.74 -16.45 -13.44
N LEU A 159 8.04 -17.65 -12.92
CA LEU A 159 7.01 -18.55 -12.38
C LEU A 159 6.31 -17.93 -11.16
N TYR A 160 7.07 -17.33 -10.26
CA TYR A 160 6.52 -16.62 -9.09
C TYR A 160 5.56 -15.50 -9.51
N ALA A 161 5.97 -14.64 -10.43
CA ALA A 161 5.14 -13.55 -10.91
C ALA A 161 3.84 -14.04 -11.57
N ASN A 162 3.92 -15.08 -12.41
CA ASN A 162 2.74 -15.66 -13.07
C ASN A 162 1.83 -16.39 -12.08
N MET A 163 2.39 -17.09 -11.10
CA MET A 163 1.63 -17.74 -10.03
C MET A 163 0.88 -16.71 -9.20
N TYR A 164 1.52 -15.62 -8.83
CA TYR A 164 0.89 -14.54 -8.06
C TYR A 164 -0.31 -13.95 -8.82
N ARG A 165 -0.16 -13.66 -10.13
CA ARG A 165 -1.27 -13.19 -10.98
C ARG A 165 -2.41 -14.19 -11.05
N GLY A 166 -2.09 -15.47 -11.29
CA GLY A 166 -3.08 -16.54 -11.34
C GLY A 166 -3.79 -16.77 -10.01
N ALA A 167 -3.04 -16.75 -8.91
CA ALA A 167 -3.61 -16.85 -7.57
C ALA A 167 -4.58 -15.70 -7.28
N ARG A 168 -4.22 -14.48 -7.62
CA ARG A 168 -5.09 -13.31 -7.46
C ARG A 168 -6.43 -13.51 -8.18
N THR A 169 -6.41 -13.90 -9.46
CA THR A 169 -7.63 -14.17 -10.23
C THR A 169 -8.52 -15.22 -9.56
N LEU A 170 -7.91 -16.29 -9.05
CA LEU A 170 -8.65 -17.35 -8.34
C LEU A 170 -9.22 -16.87 -7.01
N LEU A 171 -8.49 -16.03 -6.27
CA LEU A 171 -8.95 -15.47 -5.01
C LEU A 171 -10.14 -14.51 -5.23
N GLU A 172 -10.09 -13.68 -6.27
CA GLU A 172 -11.18 -12.80 -6.67
C GLU A 172 -12.43 -13.61 -7.07
N GLN A 173 -12.27 -14.66 -7.90
CA GLN A 173 -13.37 -15.54 -8.31
C GLN A 173 -14.02 -16.28 -7.13
N ARG A 174 -13.28 -16.55 -6.08
CA ARG A 174 -13.78 -17.22 -4.86
C ARG A 174 -14.29 -16.26 -3.80
N GLY A 175 -14.27 -14.95 -4.05
CA GLY A 175 -14.69 -13.93 -3.08
C GLY A 175 -13.76 -13.81 -1.86
N LEU A 176 -12.51 -14.29 -1.96
CA LEU A 176 -11.49 -14.17 -0.92
C LEU A 176 -10.65 -12.90 -1.08
N LEU A 177 -10.78 -12.23 -2.21
CA LEU A 177 -10.12 -10.99 -2.52
C LEU A 177 -11.09 -10.12 -3.31
N SER A 178 -11.22 -8.84 -2.95
CA SER A 178 -11.98 -7.88 -3.72
C SER A 178 -11.32 -7.63 -5.08
N PRO A 179 -12.11 -7.46 -6.16
CA PRO A 179 -11.58 -6.97 -7.41
C PRO A 179 -10.85 -5.63 -7.20
N ARG A 180 -9.81 -5.41 -7.99
CA ARG A 180 -9.15 -4.10 -7.96
C ARG A 180 -10.08 -3.01 -8.45
N GLU A 181 -10.14 -1.93 -7.71
CA GLU A 181 -10.84 -0.74 -8.17
C GLU A 181 -10.04 -0.05 -9.26
N LYS A 182 -10.76 0.47 -10.25
CA LYS A 182 -10.18 1.33 -11.29
C LYS A 182 -10.31 2.77 -10.85
N HIS A 183 -9.19 3.43 -10.73
CA HIS A 183 -9.15 4.87 -10.51
C HIS A 183 -9.64 5.63 -11.76
N ALA A 184 -10.00 6.90 -11.59
CA ALA A 184 -10.52 7.75 -12.67
C ALA A 184 -9.57 7.84 -13.89
N ASN A 185 -8.27 7.66 -13.69
CA ASN A 185 -7.26 7.61 -14.75
C ASN A 185 -7.05 6.23 -15.38
N GLY A 186 -7.84 5.22 -14.98
CA GLY A 186 -7.77 3.85 -15.47
C GLY A 186 -6.70 2.97 -14.79
N ALA A 187 -5.96 3.49 -13.83
CA ALA A 187 -5.00 2.70 -13.06
C ALA A 187 -5.71 1.72 -12.10
N GLU A 188 -5.12 0.57 -11.87
CA GLU A 188 -5.58 -0.43 -10.92
C GLU A 188 -4.55 -0.55 -9.80
N CYS A 189 -4.66 0.30 -8.80
CA CYS A 189 -3.76 0.33 -7.64
C CYS A 189 -4.52 0.05 -6.35
N ILE A 190 -3.83 -0.58 -5.40
CA ILE A 190 -4.25 -0.67 -4.01
C ILE A 190 -3.29 0.20 -3.22
N PHE A 191 -3.86 1.07 -2.42
CA PHE A 191 -3.13 1.98 -1.55
C PHE A 191 -3.64 1.82 -0.11
N TRP A 192 -2.74 1.87 0.86
CA TRP A 192 -3.08 1.82 2.28
C TRP A 192 -2.05 2.57 3.10
N ALA A 193 -2.36 2.83 4.36
CA ALA A 193 -1.41 3.37 5.31
C ALA A 193 -1.21 2.42 6.48
N GLU A 194 -0.02 2.46 7.06
CA GLU A 194 0.37 1.69 8.23
C GLU A 194 0.96 2.60 9.29
N GLU A 195 0.49 2.50 10.52
CA GLU A 195 1.18 3.09 11.65
C GLU A 195 2.52 2.37 11.90
N PRO A 196 3.62 3.11 12.08
CA PRO A 196 4.90 2.50 12.40
C PRO A 196 4.87 1.83 13.77
N GLU A 197 5.49 0.67 13.88
CA GLU A 197 5.70 0.02 15.18
C GLU A 197 6.50 0.95 16.11
N THR A 198 5.97 1.24 17.29
CA THR A 198 6.70 2.01 18.29
C THR A 198 7.89 1.21 18.83
N ASN A 199 9.00 1.89 19.13
CA ASN A 199 10.24 1.26 19.66
C ASN A 199 10.01 0.43 20.94
N ALA A 200 9.01 0.76 21.75
CA ALA A 200 8.61 -0.01 22.93
C ALA A 200 8.05 -1.41 22.56
N ARG A 201 7.32 -1.52 21.44
CA ARG A 201 6.75 -2.80 20.95
C ARG A 201 7.80 -3.66 20.23
N LYS A 202 8.73 -3.03 19.50
CA LYS A 202 9.90 -3.76 18.93
C LYS A 202 10.71 -4.48 20.01
N LYS A 203 10.94 -3.81 21.16
CA LYS A 203 11.62 -4.43 22.29
C LYS A 203 10.84 -5.60 22.91
N LYS A 204 9.52 -5.48 23.04
CA LYS A 204 8.67 -6.54 23.62
C LYS A 204 8.62 -7.80 22.74
N ARG A 205 8.68 -7.63 21.41
CA ARG A 205 8.69 -8.73 20.43
C ARG A 205 10.03 -9.49 20.42
N LEU A 206 11.15 -8.75 20.58
CA LEU A 206 12.50 -9.33 20.70
C LEU A 206 12.70 -10.12 22.01
N VAL A 207 11.98 -9.75 23.07
CA VAL A 207 12.06 -10.43 24.38
C VAL A 207 11.15 -11.68 24.43
N ASN A 208 10.02 -11.68 23.72
CA ASN A 208 9.06 -12.80 23.71
C ASN A 208 9.28 -13.79 22.55
N GLY A 209 10.25 -13.56 21.70
CA GLY A 209 10.59 -14.41 20.53
C GLY A 209 11.85 -15.25 20.71
N GLN A 210 12.33 -15.42 21.97
CA GLN A 210 13.39 -16.37 22.35
C GLN A 210 12.80 -17.64 22.94
#